data_b6c9383c8704a7d6e91f92c7545508d3
#
_entry.id   b6c9383c8704a7d6e91f92c7545508d3
#
_cell.length_a   1.000
_cell.length_b   1.000
_cell.length_c   1.000
_cell.angle_alpha   90.00
_cell.angle_beta   90.00
_cell.angle_gamma   90.00
#
_symmetry.space_group_name_H-M   'P 1'
#
loop_
_entity.id
_entity.type
_entity.pdbx_description
1 polymer ?
#
loop_
_entity_poly.entity_id
_entity_poly.type
_entity_poly.pdbx_seq_one_letter_code
_entity_poly.pdbx_strand_id
1 'polypeptide(L)'
;MSRAAIARVEGVGRNTIERWLNRATQYAQRLNDERTRGIELIELQADEIRTFEQRKACPTWIFTCMEVCSRFWVWTVIGRRSYRNTHTLLNDTLARGIIAGIPLIATDGFKFYAQVVGRLFGTACIYGQVIKTWRKDRVTSVDRRPMIGTSRRLEAALERSEDSVKLNTAYIERLNLTLRRLVSYLARRTTGHARCTGRLATQLELARCHYNWMRPHAGLRFGREIRTPAMVAGLSARTLSFRDIFAPATTNS
;
A
#
# COMPACT_ATOMS: atom_id res chain seq x y z
N MET A 1 -10.29 6.66 -16.26
CA MET A 1 -10.39 7.10 -17.67
C MET A 1 -9.08 6.75 -18.38
N SER A 2 -9.11 6.39 -19.66
CA SER A 2 -7.89 6.15 -20.45
C SER A 2 -7.22 7.46 -20.84
N ARG A 3 -5.89 7.45 -21.08
CA ARG A 3 -5.17 8.66 -21.55
C ARG A 3 -5.77 9.23 -22.85
N ALA A 4 -6.23 8.36 -23.74
CA ALA A 4 -6.88 8.79 -24.97
C ALA A 4 -8.24 9.47 -24.70
N ALA A 5 -8.97 9.02 -23.68
CA ALA A 5 -10.22 9.66 -23.28
C ALA A 5 -9.94 11.02 -22.63
N ILE A 6 -8.93 11.12 -21.77
CA ILE A 6 -8.50 12.39 -21.17
C ILE A 6 -8.09 13.37 -22.28
N ALA A 7 -7.25 12.94 -23.23
CA ALA A 7 -6.80 13.78 -24.32
C ALA A 7 -7.99 14.35 -25.16
N ARG A 8 -9.01 13.53 -25.40
CA ARG A 8 -10.22 13.98 -26.12
C ARG A 8 -11.07 14.96 -25.31
N VAL A 9 -11.23 14.70 -24.01
CA VAL A 9 -12.05 15.58 -23.12
C VAL A 9 -11.38 16.93 -22.93
N GLU A 10 -10.07 16.92 -22.73
CA GLU A 10 -9.27 18.15 -22.48
C GLU A 10 -8.82 18.85 -23.77
N GLY A 11 -9.11 18.30 -24.96
CA GLY A 11 -8.72 18.90 -26.24
C GLY A 11 -7.20 18.97 -26.47
N VAL A 12 -6.39 18.12 -25.81
CA VAL A 12 -4.93 18.15 -25.88
C VAL A 12 -4.34 16.86 -26.47
N GLY A 13 -3.12 16.94 -26.99
CA GLY A 13 -2.42 15.78 -27.55
C GLY A 13 -2.06 14.74 -26.48
N ARG A 14 -2.02 13.45 -26.90
CA ARG A 14 -1.63 12.34 -25.98
C ARG A 14 -0.26 12.54 -25.35
N ASN A 15 0.70 13.10 -26.11
CA ASN A 15 2.05 13.37 -25.60
C ASN A 15 2.05 14.45 -24.50
N THR A 16 1.12 15.41 -24.58
CA THR A 16 0.93 16.41 -23.52
C THR A 16 0.44 15.76 -22.25
N ILE A 17 -0.56 14.87 -22.32
CA ILE A 17 -1.03 14.09 -21.16
C ILE A 17 0.11 13.25 -20.58
N GLU A 18 0.94 12.62 -21.41
CA GLU A 18 2.06 11.80 -20.93
C GLU A 18 3.11 12.66 -20.21
N ARG A 19 3.45 13.83 -20.75
CA ARG A 19 4.35 14.79 -20.08
C ARG A 19 3.80 15.26 -18.72
N TRP A 20 2.51 15.57 -18.64
CA TRP A 20 1.86 15.98 -17.38
C TRP A 20 1.89 14.84 -16.35
N LEU A 21 1.55 13.62 -16.74
CA LEU A 21 1.60 12.46 -15.86
C LEU A 21 3.02 12.19 -15.36
N ASN A 22 4.03 12.24 -16.22
CA ASN A 22 5.42 12.04 -15.82
C ASN A 22 5.88 13.12 -14.83
N ARG A 23 5.55 14.38 -15.10
CA ARG A 23 5.86 15.49 -14.18
C ARG A 23 5.15 15.33 -12.84
N ALA A 24 3.85 15.02 -12.85
CA ALA A 24 3.10 14.76 -11.63
C ALA A 24 3.68 13.57 -10.85
N THR A 25 4.12 12.51 -11.54
CA THR A 25 4.77 11.36 -10.89
C THR A 25 6.07 11.76 -10.20
N GLN A 26 6.90 12.58 -10.83
CA GLN A 26 8.15 13.05 -10.21
C GLN A 26 7.89 13.84 -8.91
N TYR A 27 6.88 14.70 -8.90
CA TYR A 27 6.48 15.41 -7.68
C TYR A 27 5.94 14.45 -6.61
N ALA A 28 5.08 13.50 -7.00
CA ALA A 28 4.54 12.50 -6.09
C ALA A 28 5.64 11.60 -5.49
N GLN A 29 6.61 11.18 -6.30
CA GLN A 29 7.77 10.41 -5.85
C GLN A 29 8.61 11.20 -4.85
N ARG A 30 8.95 12.45 -5.19
CA ARG A 30 9.71 13.32 -4.29
C ARG A 30 9.00 13.47 -2.94
N LEU A 31 7.72 13.81 -2.94
CA LEU A 31 6.92 13.92 -1.70
C LEU A 31 6.94 12.63 -0.89
N ASN A 32 6.68 11.49 -1.55
CA ASN A 32 6.65 10.19 -0.91
C ASN A 32 8.04 9.79 -0.37
N ASP A 33 9.13 10.05 -1.09
CA ASP A 33 10.48 9.67 -0.67
C ASP A 33 11.00 10.56 0.47
N GLU A 34 10.71 11.86 0.43
CA GLU A 34 11.15 12.83 1.44
C GLU A 34 10.35 12.72 2.73
N ARG A 35 9.01 12.57 2.63
CA ARG A 35 8.12 12.64 3.79
C ARG A 35 7.67 11.30 4.36
N THR A 36 7.85 10.19 3.65
CA THR A 36 7.52 8.85 4.17
C THR A 36 8.67 8.36 5.04
N ARG A 37 8.86 8.96 6.21
CA ARG A 37 9.91 8.62 7.18
C ARG A 37 9.39 8.79 8.60
N GLY A 38 9.93 7.99 9.54
CA GLY A 38 9.56 8.09 10.94
C GLY A 38 8.15 7.62 11.27
N ILE A 39 7.57 6.76 10.43
CA ILE A 39 6.24 6.18 10.68
C ILE A 39 6.35 5.22 11.84
N GLU A 40 5.54 5.38 12.87
CA GLU A 40 5.46 4.40 13.96
C GLU A 40 4.84 3.10 13.44
N LEU A 41 5.61 2.01 13.48
CA LEU A 41 5.19 0.71 12.99
C LEU A 41 4.59 -0.11 14.14
N ILE A 42 3.28 -0.01 14.35
CA ILE A 42 2.54 -0.68 15.42
C ILE A 42 1.92 -1.98 14.90
N GLU A 43 1.12 -1.90 13.84
CA GLU A 43 0.50 -3.04 13.19
C GLU A 43 0.72 -2.97 11.67
N LEU A 44 1.37 -3.98 11.11
CA LEU A 44 1.66 -4.06 9.70
C LEU A 44 0.84 -5.15 9.02
N GLN A 45 0.27 -4.82 7.88
CA GLN A 45 -0.31 -5.81 6.98
C GLN A 45 0.35 -5.73 5.61
N ALA A 46 0.70 -6.88 5.05
CA ALA A 46 1.27 -6.98 3.71
C ALA A 46 0.54 -8.04 2.88
N ASP A 47 0.39 -7.74 1.58
CA ASP A 47 -0.28 -8.61 0.61
C ASP A 47 0.20 -8.28 -0.81
N GLU A 48 -0.14 -9.11 -1.80
CA GLU A 48 0.21 -8.85 -3.17
C GLU A 48 -0.98 -8.97 -4.15
N ILE A 49 -1.00 -8.06 -5.13
CA ILE A 49 -1.96 -8.07 -6.22
C ILE A 49 -1.31 -8.69 -7.45
N ARG A 50 -1.92 -9.74 -8.00
CA ARG A 50 -1.53 -10.26 -9.30
C ARG A 50 -2.07 -9.38 -10.42
N THR A 51 -1.21 -9.03 -11.34
CA THR A 51 -1.50 -8.39 -12.62
C THR A 51 -0.64 -9.03 -13.73
N PHE A 52 -0.55 -8.41 -14.89
CA PHE A 52 0.31 -8.87 -15.99
C PHE A 52 0.73 -7.69 -16.86
N GLU A 53 1.83 -7.85 -17.57
CA GLU A 53 2.32 -6.91 -18.57
C GLU A 53 2.12 -7.50 -19.96
N GLN A 54 1.64 -6.67 -20.88
CA GLN A 54 1.38 -7.01 -22.28
C GLN A 54 0.40 -8.18 -22.48
N ARG A 55 0.65 -9.34 -21.89
CA ARG A 55 -0.12 -10.57 -22.02
C ARG A 55 -0.24 -11.33 -20.69
N LYS A 56 -1.32 -12.09 -20.51
CA LYS A 56 -1.61 -12.85 -19.29
C LYS A 56 -0.52 -13.89 -18.92
N ALA A 57 0.25 -14.33 -19.91
CA ALA A 57 1.37 -15.25 -19.72
C ALA A 57 2.58 -14.59 -19.02
N CYS A 58 2.62 -13.26 -18.91
CA CYS A 58 3.67 -12.51 -18.23
C CYS A 58 3.13 -11.94 -16.90
N PRO A 59 2.99 -12.77 -15.85
CA PRO A 59 2.45 -12.32 -14.57
C PRO A 59 3.42 -11.38 -13.87
N THR A 60 2.88 -10.27 -13.39
CA THR A 60 3.57 -9.28 -12.56
C THR A 60 2.79 -9.14 -11.26
N TRP A 61 3.50 -8.94 -10.16
CA TRP A 61 2.91 -8.81 -8.84
C TRP A 61 3.23 -7.45 -8.25
N ILE A 62 2.28 -6.90 -7.52
CA ILE A 62 2.42 -5.65 -6.79
C ILE A 62 2.32 -6.00 -5.32
N PHE A 63 3.44 -5.95 -4.64
CA PHE A 63 3.54 -6.13 -3.20
C PHE A 63 3.24 -4.80 -2.52
N THR A 64 2.38 -4.80 -1.53
CA THR A 64 2.02 -3.61 -0.75
C THR A 64 2.16 -3.89 0.73
N CYS A 65 2.63 -2.89 1.48
CA CYS A 65 2.66 -2.91 2.93
C CYS A 65 1.98 -1.67 3.48
N MET A 66 1.14 -1.86 4.49
CA MET A 66 0.36 -0.84 5.16
C MET A 66 0.65 -0.87 6.66
N GLU A 67 0.77 0.31 7.26
CA GLU A 67 0.64 0.50 8.70
C GLU A 67 -0.84 0.67 9.02
N VAL A 68 -1.39 -0.20 9.89
CA VAL A 68 -2.83 -0.38 10.05
C VAL A 68 -3.47 0.75 10.84
N CYS A 69 -2.86 1.23 11.92
CA CYS A 69 -3.47 2.24 12.80
C CYS A 69 -3.70 3.56 12.06
N SER A 70 -2.72 3.98 11.25
CA SER A 70 -2.83 5.17 10.39
C SER A 70 -3.47 4.91 9.03
N ARG A 71 -3.66 3.65 8.63
CA ARG A 71 -4.01 3.24 7.25
C ARG A 71 -2.96 3.69 6.23
N PHE A 72 -1.76 4.01 6.65
CA PHE A 72 -0.74 4.55 5.77
C PHE A 72 -0.15 3.46 4.86
N TRP A 73 -0.26 3.66 3.56
CA TRP A 73 0.37 2.79 2.57
C TRP A 73 1.86 3.10 2.49
N VAL A 74 2.66 2.33 3.22
CA VAL A 74 4.08 2.62 3.46
C VAL A 74 4.93 2.41 2.21
N TRP A 75 4.86 1.21 1.61
CA TRP A 75 5.73 0.88 0.48
C TRP A 75 5.08 -0.05 -0.54
N THR A 76 5.70 -0.08 -1.72
CA THR A 76 5.26 -0.92 -2.85
C THR A 76 6.47 -1.43 -3.62
N VAL A 77 6.42 -2.72 -4.01
CA VAL A 77 7.39 -3.34 -4.90
C VAL A 77 6.65 -4.00 -6.06
N ILE A 78 7.14 -3.79 -7.28
CA ILE A 78 6.58 -4.40 -8.50
C ILE A 78 7.57 -5.42 -9.03
N GLY A 79 7.11 -6.64 -9.33
CA GLY A 79 7.96 -7.65 -9.92
C GLY A 79 7.43 -9.07 -9.81
N ARG A 80 8.33 -10.05 -9.85
CA ARG A 80 7.99 -11.47 -9.71
C ARG A 80 7.59 -11.80 -8.27
N ARG A 81 6.71 -12.78 -8.06
CA ARG A 81 6.36 -13.31 -6.74
C ARG A 81 7.53 -14.12 -6.18
N SER A 82 8.45 -13.46 -5.49
CA SER A 82 9.74 -14.01 -5.08
C SER A 82 10.15 -13.57 -3.68
N TYR A 83 11.06 -14.32 -3.06
CA TYR A 83 11.71 -13.96 -1.81
C TYR A 83 12.34 -12.56 -1.86
N ARG A 84 13.09 -12.26 -2.95
CA ARG A 84 13.77 -10.96 -3.12
C ARG A 84 12.79 -9.79 -3.02
N ASN A 85 11.65 -9.84 -3.73
CA ASN A 85 10.70 -8.74 -3.73
C ASN A 85 9.94 -8.64 -2.41
N THR A 86 9.65 -9.77 -1.74
CA THR A 86 9.11 -9.77 -0.38
C THR A 86 10.10 -9.15 0.61
N HIS A 87 11.39 -9.48 0.49
CA HIS A 87 12.45 -8.90 1.33
C HIS A 87 12.57 -7.40 1.08
N THR A 88 12.63 -6.96 -0.18
CA THR A 88 12.69 -5.53 -0.53
C THR A 88 11.49 -4.78 0.05
N LEU A 89 10.26 -5.33 -0.07
CA LEU A 89 9.06 -4.70 0.50
C LEU A 89 9.22 -4.42 2.00
N LEU A 90 9.53 -5.45 2.78
CA LEU A 90 9.58 -5.33 4.24
C LEU A 90 10.81 -4.56 4.72
N ASN A 91 11.97 -4.73 4.08
CA ASN A 91 13.18 -3.98 4.38
C ASN A 91 12.99 -2.47 4.14
N ASP A 92 12.40 -2.10 3.01
CA ASP A 92 12.15 -0.70 2.67
C ASP A 92 11.02 -0.09 3.52
N THR A 93 10.08 -0.91 3.98
CA THR A 93 9.09 -0.51 4.99
C THR A 93 9.78 -0.19 6.32
N LEU A 94 10.68 -1.05 6.79
CA LEU A 94 11.47 -0.83 8.01
C LEU A 94 12.32 0.44 7.93
N ALA A 95 12.97 0.67 6.79
CA ALA A 95 13.81 1.85 6.58
C ALA A 95 13.04 3.19 6.65
N ARG A 96 11.71 3.14 6.56
CA ARG A 96 10.81 4.30 6.65
C ARG A 96 10.11 4.44 7.99
N GLY A 97 10.20 3.43 8.83
CA GLY A 97 9.48 3.37 10.09
C GLY A 97 10.37 3.49 11.33
N ILE A 98 9.72 3.68 12.45
CA ILE A 98 10.28 3.59 13.79
C ILE A 98 9.53 2.49 14.54
N ILE A 99 10.26 1.57 15.15
CA ILE A 99 9.69 0.53 16.00
C ILE A 99 9.82 1.00 17.45
N ALA A 100 8.73 1.53 18.01
CA ALA A 100 8.70 1.98 19.41
C ALA A 100 8.38 0.83 20.38
N GLY A 101 7.86 -0.29 19.90
CA GLY A 101 7.47 -1.44 20.70
C GLY A 101 7.62 -2.76 19.92
N ILE A 102 6.76 -3.73 20.21
CA ILE A 102 6.72 -5.02 19.49
C ILE A 102 5.63 -4.96 18.46
N PRO A 103 5.94 -4.80 17.15
CA PRO A 103 4.93 -4.68 16.12
C PRO A 103 4.18 -6.00 15.91
N LEU A 104 2.89 -5.89 15.64
CA LEU A 104 2.07 -6.98 15.12
C LEU A 104 2.16 -7.00 13.60
N ILE A 105 2.48 -8.14 13.00
CA ILE A 105 2.57 -8.30 11.55
C ILE A 105 1.58 -9.37 11.12
N ALA A 106 0.75 -9.08 10.13
CA ALA A 106 -0.20 -10.02 9.55
C ALA A 106 -0.05 -10.08 8.02
N THR A 107 0.02 -11.29 7.48
CA THR A 107 0.07 -11.53 6.03
C THR A 107 -0.84 -12.69 5.64
N ASP A 108 -1.00 -12.92 4.34
CA ASP A 108 -1.53 -14.19 3.84
C ASP A 108 -0.55 -15.35 4.03
N GLY A 109 -0.93 -16.55 3.54
CA GLY A 109 -0.13 -17.75 3.63
C GLY A 109 1.04 -17.86 2.63
N PHE A 110 1.45 -16.78 1.96
CA PHE A 110 2.57 -16.84 1.03
C PHE A 110 3.89 -17.12 1.76
N LYS A 111 4.52 -18.22 1.37
CA LYS A 111 5.65 -18.81 2.11
C LYS A 111 6.83 -17.87 2.40
N PHE A 112 7.10 -16.91 1.53
CA PHE A 112 8.25 -16.03 1.70
C PHE A 112 8.03 -14.94 2.76
N TYR A 113 6.78 -14.61 3.12
CA TYR A 113 6.54 -13.69 4.24
C TYR A 113 7.11 -14.25 5.54
N ALA A 114 6.85 -15.52 5.88
CA ALA A 114 7.36 -16.13 7.10
C ALA A 114 8.89 -16.11 7.16
N GLN A 115 9.55 -16.42 6.04
CA GLN A 115 11.02 -16.42 5.96
C GLN A 115 11.61 -15.02 6.11
N VAL A 116 11.01 -14.03 5.46
CA VAL A 116 11.50 -12.63 5.46
C VAL A 116 11.24 -11.97 6.82
N VAL A 117 10.04 -12.15 7.37
CA VAL A 117 9.72 -11.60 8.71
C VAL A 117 10.66 -12.20 9.76
N GLY A 118 10.88 -13.53 9.72
CA GLY A 118 11.83 -14.18 10.63
C GLY A 118 13.25 -13.65 10.50
N ARG A 119 13.70 -13.33 9.27
CA ARG A 119 15.03 -12.77 9.03
C ARG A 119 15.19 -11.32 9.45
N LEU A 120 14.18 -10.47 9.20
CA LEU A 120 14.28 -9.03 9.45
C LEU A 120 13.94 -8.65 10.89
N PHE A 121 12.97 -9.32 11.50
CA PHE A 121 12.45 -8.98 12.82
C PHE A 121 12.89 -9.99 13.90
N GLY A 122 13.21 -11.24 13.52
CA GLY A 122 13.51 -12.30 14.49
C GLY A 122 12.38 -12.45 15.50
N THR A 123 12.72 -12.41 16.80
CA THR A 123 11.76 -12.47 17.91
C THR A 123 11.24 -11.10 18.36
N ALA A 124 11.67 -10.01 17.69
CA ALA A 124 11.29 -8.64 18.02
C ALA A 124 9.93 -8.23 17.44
N CYS A 125 9.15 -9.17 16.92
CA CYS A 125 7.77 -8.93 16.47
C CYS A 125 6.83 -10.02 16.96
N ILE A 126 5.53 -9.79 16.77
CA ILE A 126 4.49 -10.81 16.79
C ILE A 126 4.02 -10.96 15.35
N TYR A 127 4.15 -12.17 14.80
CA TYR A 127 3.78 -12.41 13.41
C TYR A 127 2.81 -13.57 13.29
N GLY A 128 1.76 -13.36 12.49
CA GLY A 128 0.81 -14.39 12.16
C GLY A 128 0.38 -14.37 10.69
N GLN A 129 -0.02 -15.53 10.21
CA GLN A 129 -0.58 -15.72 8.88
C GLN A 129 -2.08 -15.98 8.92
N VAL A 130 -2.79 -15.40 7.95
CA VAL A 130 -4.22 -15.61 7.72
C VAL A 130 -4.36 -16.42 6.43
N ILE A 131 -4.64 -17.71 6.57
CA ILE A 131 -4.75 -18.63 5.46
C ILE A 131 -6.22 -18.85 5.14
N LYS A 132 -6.67 -18.40 3.97
CA LYS A 132 -8.05 -18.57 3.50
C LYS A 132 -8.13 -19.75 2.55
N THR A 133 -9.00 -20.71 2.87
CA THR A 133 -9.33 -21.82 1.96
C THR A 133 -10.55 -21.42 1.14
N TRP A 134 -10.45 -21.59 -0.16
CA TRP A 134 -11.51 -21.24 -1.11
C TRP A 134 -12.12 -22.47 -1.75
N ARG A 135 -13.45 -22.52 -1.84
CA ARG A 135 -14.17 -23.53 -2.61
C ARG A 135 -15.27 -22.85 -3.42
N LYS A 136 -15.30 -23.03 -4.73
CA LYS A 136 -16.28 -22.43 -5.64
C LYS A 136 -16.42 -20.89 -5.42
N ASP A 137 -15.30 -20.18 -5.41
CA ASP A 137 -15.20 -18.72 -5.22
C ASP A 137 -15.72 -18.20 -3.85
N ARG A 138 -15.97 -19.08 -2.89
CA ARG A 138 -16.34 -18.72 -1.51
C ARG A 138 -15.24 -19.14 -0.53
N VAL A 139 -14.99 -18.29 0.46
CA VAL A 139 -14.12 -18.64 1.59
C VAL A 139 -14.87 -19.65 2.47
N THR A 140 -14.31 -20.87 2.59
CA THR A 140 -14.89 -21.96 3.39
C THR A 140 -14.27 -22.06 4.77
N SER A 141 -13.01 -21.67 4.93
CA SER A 141 -12.35 -21.59 6.23
C SER A 141 -11.31 -20.48 6.26
N VAL A 142 -11.05 -19.96 7.44
CA VAL A 142 -10.00 -18.99 7.72
C VAL A 142 -9.18 -19.51 8.89
N ASP A 143 -7.97 -19.95 8.60
CA ASP A 143 -7.01 -20.43 9.59
C ASP A 143 -6.06 -19.28 9.95
N ARG A 144 -5.83 -19.06 11.24
CA ARG A 144 -4.98 -18.01 11.79
C ARG A 144 -3.86 -18.65 12.56
N ARG A 145 -2.64 -18.57 12.00
CA ARG A 145 -1.47 -19.24 12.55
C ARG A 145 -0.49 -18.23 13.13
N PRO A 146 -0.23 -18.26 14.45
CA PRO A 146 0.92 -17.57 14.99
C PRO A 146 2.20 -18.23 14.45
N MET A 147 3.08 -17.41 13.88
CA MET A 147 4.35 -17.86 13.29
C MET A 147 5.55 -17.43 14.11
N ILE A 148 5.50 -16.24 14.71
CA ILE A 148 6.50 -15.70 15.62
C ILE A 148 5.79 -15.10 16.83
N GLY A 149 6.23 -15.45 18.02
CA GLY A 149 5.56 -15.16 19.27
C GLY A 149 4.64 -16.29 19.71
N THR A 150 4.24 -16.27 20.96
CA THR A 150 3.28 -17.24 21.52
C THR A 150 1.85 -16.79 21.27
N SER A 151 0.89 -17.73 21.30
CA SER A 151 -0.55 -17.38 21.20
C SER A 151 -0.95 -16.33 22.23
N ARG A 152 -0.45 -16.44 23.47
CA ARG A 152 -0.69 -15.44 24.54
C ARG A 152 -0.18 -14.04 24.17
N ARG A 153 1.00 -13.94 23.53
CA ARG A 153 1.54 -12.64 23.07
C ARG A 153 0.70 -12.07 21.93
N LEU A 154 0.22 -12.93 21.03
CA LEU A 154 -0.68 -12.52 19.95
C LEU A 154 -2.00 -12.01 20.51
N GLU A 155 -2.62 -12.73 21.43
CA GLU A 155 -3.87 -12.32 22.09
C GLU A 155 -3.67 -10.97 22.79
N ALA A 156 -2.63 -10.81 23.60
CA ALA A 156 -2.32 -9.55 24.27
C ALA A 156 -2.01 -8.39 23.31
N ALA A 157 -1.48 -8.64 22.11
CA ALA A 157 -1.29 -7.62 21.09
C ALA A 157 -2.64 -7.22 20.44
N LEU A 158 -3.52 -8.19 20.20
CA LEU A 158 -4.85 -7.94 19.65
C LEU A 158 -5.76 -7.20 20.64
N GLU A 159 -5.69 -7.53 21.93
CA GLU A 159 -6.43 -6.82 22.98
C GLU A 159 -6.03 -5.33 23.09
N ARG A 160 -4.78 -5.01 22.79
CA ARG A 160 -4.26 -3.63 22.75
C ARG A 160 -4.50 -2.92 21.43
N SER A 161 -4.85 -3.65 20.39
CA SER A 161 -5.13 -3.06 19.07
C SER A 161 -6.52 -2.43 19.06
N GLU A 162 -6.61 -1.16 18.75
CA GLU A 162 -7.88 -0.47 18.51
C GLU A 162 -8.55 -0.89 17.19
N ASP A 163 -7.78 -1.49 16.29
CA ASP A 163 -8.16 -1.78 14.91
C ASP A 163 -8.46 -3.25 14.65
N SER A 164 -7.83 -4.17 15.38
CA SER A 164 -7.86 -5.60 15.09
C SER A 164 -8.24 -6.44 16.29
N VAL A 165 -9.51 -6.82 16.40
CA VAL A 165 -10.01 -7.75 17.45
C VAL A 165 -9.48 -9.18 17.26
N LYS A 166 -9.04 -9.52 16.07
CA LYS A 166 -8.45 -10.81 15.68
C LYS A 166 -7.45 -10.63 14.57
N LEU A 167 -6.48 -11.53 14.49
CA LEU A 167 -5.52 -11.55 13.39
C LEU A 167 -6.27 -11.57 12.04
N ASN A 168 -6.04 -10.56 11.21
CA ASN A 168 -6.72 -10.40 9.93
C ASN A 168 -5.83 -9.67 8.93
N THR A 169 -6.23 -9.68 7.65
CA THR A 169 -5.63 -8.97 6.52
C THR A 169 -6.63 -8.02 5.87
N ALA A 170 -7.67 -7.63 6.60
CA ALA A 170 -8.81 -6.90 6.04
C ALA A 170 -8.44 -5.50 5.54
N TYR A 171 -7.49 -4.83 6.19
CA TYR A 171 -7.10 -3.47 5.83
C TYR A 171 -6.27 -3.44 4.56
N ILE A 172 -5.30 -4.34 4.43
CA ILE A 172 -4.51 -4.45 3.19
C ILE A 172 -5.37 -4.94 2.01
N GLU A 173 -6.32 -5.85 2.26
CA GLU A 173 -7.28 -6.29 1.24
C GLU A 173 -8.18 -5.13 0.77
N ARG A 174 -8.61 -4.26 1.69
CA ARG A 174 -9.35 -3.03 1.36
C ARG A 174 -8.49 -2.04 0.56
N LEU A 175 -7.21 -1.88 0.90
CA LEU A 175 -6.27 -1.12 0.08
C LEU A 175 -6.19 -1.71 -1.33
N ASN A 176 -6.02 -3.02 -1.45
CA ASN A 176 -5.95 -3.72 -2.73
C ASN A 176 -7.21 -3.51 -3.58
N LEU A 177 -8.40 -3.50 -2.97
CA LEU A 177 -9.65 -3.14 -3.66
C LEU A 177 -9.66 -1.68 -4.10
N THR A 178 -9.15 -0.77 -3.28
CA THR A 178 -9.02 0.65 -3.62
C THR A 178 -8.06 0.85 -4.80
N LEU A 179 -6.92 0.15 -4.80
CA LEU A 179 -5.96 0.21 -5.91
C LEU A 179 -6.56 -0.27 -7.24
N ARG A 180 -7.40 -1.31 -7.20
CA ARG A 180 -8.12 -1.78 -8.40
C ARG A 180 -9.09 -0.75 -8.97
N ARG A 181 -9.54 0.21 -8.16
CA ARG A 181 -10.40 1.33 -8.59
C ARG A 181 -9.61 2.55 -9.04
N LEU A 182 -8.51 2.88 -8.36
CA LEU A 182 -7.68 4.05 -8.64
C LEU A 182 -6.76 3.84 -9.84
N VAL A 183 -6.18 2.64 -9.98
CA VAL A 183 -5.21 2.32 -11.01
C VAL A 183 -5.90 1.57 -12.14
N SER A 184 -6.07 2.21 -13.28
CA SER A 184 -6.81 1.66 -14.42
C SER A 184 -6.27 0.31 -14.92
N TYR A 185 -4.96 0.08 -14.78
CA TYR A 185 -4.31 -1.19 -15.16
C TYR A 185 -4.62 -2.36 -14.22
N LEU A 186 -5.20 -2.09 -13.04
CA LEU A 186 -5.55 -3.10 -12.04
C LEU A 186 -7.04 -3.41 -11.99
N ALA A 187 -7.86 -2.70 -12.78
CA ALA A 187 -9.28 -2.96 -12.86
C ALA A 187 -9.54 -4.39 -13.35
N ARG A 188 -10.49 -5.09 -12.71
CA ARG A 188 -10.88 -6.44 -13.13
C ARG A 188 -11.65 -6.36 -14.46
N ARG A 189 -11.48 -7.38 -15.31
CA ARG A 189 -12.20 -7.52 -16.61
C ARG A 189 -12.02 -6.29 -17.51
N THR A 190 -10.83 -5.68 -17.50
CA THR A 190 -10.49 -4.57 -18.39
C THR A 190 -9.61 -5.05 -19.54
N THR A 191 -9.74 -4.40 -20.70
CA THR A 191 -8.78 -4.51 -21.79
C THR A 191 -7.55 -3.62 -21.59
N GLY A 192 -7.63 -2.67 -20.64
CA GLY A 192 -6.55 -1.75 -20.30
C GLY A 192 -5.56 -2.40 -19.33
N HIS A 193 -4.45 -2.91 -19.85
CA HIS A 193 -3.35 -3.45 -19.05
C HIS A 193 -2.06 -2.65 -19.24
N ALA A 194 -1.14 -2.78 -18.30
CA ALA A 194 0.15 -2.10 -18.41
C ALA A 194 1.00 -2.75 -19.52
N ARG A 195 1.53 -1.92 -20.41
CA ARG A 195 2.45 -2.38 -21.46
C ARG A 195 3.89 -2.50 -20.98
N CYS A 196 4.23 -1.86 -19.87
CA CYS A 196 5.54 -1.94 -19.22
C CYS A 196 5.40 -1.58 -17.73
N THR A 197 6.33 -2.08 -16.92
CA THR A 197 6.41 -1.85 -15.47
C THR A 197 6.46 -0.36 -15.12
N GLY A 198 7.17 0.46 -15.90
CA GLY A 198 7.29 1.90 -15.64
C GLY A 198 5.95 2.65 -15.66
N ARG A 199 5.05 2.30 -16.58
CA ARG A 199 3.69 2.89 -16.62
C ARG A 199 2.82 2.46 -15.45
N LEU A 200 2.99 1.22 -14.99
CA LEU A 200 2.31 0.73 -13.80
C LEU A 200 2.85 1.44 -12.55
N ALA A 201 4.17 1.57 -12.42
CA ALA A 201 4.83 2.28 -11.34
C ALA A 201 4.36 3.74 -11.24
N THR A 202 4.30 4.45 -12.38
CA THR A 202 3.77 5.82 -12.48
C THR A 202 2.38 5.93 -11.86
N GLN A 203 1.45 5.05 -12.24
CA GLN A 203 0.08 5.10 -11.69
C GLN A 203 0.01 4.72 -10.22
N LEU A 204 0.81 3.76 -9.78
CA LEU A 204 0.86 3.36 -8.37
C LEU A 204 1.41 4.48 -7.50
N GLU A 205 2.42 5.19 -7.97
CA GLU A 205 3.03 6.31 -7.23
C GLU A 205 2.05 7.47 -7.05
N LEU A 206 1.35 7.85 -8.11
CA LEU A 206 0.28 8.85 -8.04
C LEU A 206 -0.88 8.39 -7.14
N ALA A 207 -1.25 7.10 -7.21
CA ALA A 207 -2.30 6.53 -6.36
C ALA A 207 -1.87 6.54 -4.88
N ARG A 208 -0.60 6.22 -4.56
CA ARG A 208 -0.04 6.25 -3.20
C ARG A 208 -0.05 7.68 -2.64
N CYS A 209 0.38 8.63 -3.46
CA CYS A 209 0.35 10.04 -3.11
C CYS A 209 -1.08 10.50 -2.79
N HIS A 210 -2.02 10.25 -3.70
CA HIS A 210 -3.43 10.60 -3.49
C HIS A 210 -4.03 9.90 -2.27
N TYR A 211 -3.79 8.60 -2.09
CA TYR A 211 -4.32 7.80 -0.99
C TYR A 211 -3.83 8.31 0.37
N ASN A 212 -2.53 8.54 0.50
CA ASN A 212 -1.92 8.90 1.79
C ASN A 212 -2.11 10.38 2.16
N TRP A 213 -1.99 11.30 1.20
CA TRP A 213 -1.84 12.72 1.50
C TRP A 213 -3.06 13.58 1.18
N MET A 214 -3.89 13.14 0.21
CA MET A 214 -4.96 13.97 -0.34
C MET A 214 -6.35 13.45 -0.02
N ARG A 215 -6.51 12.15 0.18
CA ARG A 215 -7.82 11.53 0.38
C ARG A 215 -8.10 11.31 1.86
N PRO A 216 -9.07 12.02 2.48
CA PRO A 216 -9.55 11.68 3.80
C PRO A 216 -10.27 10.32 3.82
N HIS A 217 -10.11 9.58 4.91
CA HIS A 217 -10.69 8.26 5.09
C HIS A 217 -11.72 8.29 6.22
N ALA A 218 -12.97 7.89 5.96
CA ALA A 218 -14.04 7.90 6.96
C ALA A 218 -13.70 7.06 8.22
N GLY A 219 -12.90 5.99 8.06
CA GLY A 219 -12.40 5.19 9.18
C GLY A 219 -11.29 5.84 10.00
N LEU A 220 -10.81 7.03 9.63
CA LEU A 220 -9.82 7.83 10.36
C LEU A 220 -10.44 9.12 10.91
N ARG A 221 -11.72 9.06 11.27
CA ARG A 221 -12.44 10.19 11.86
C ARG A 221 -12.00 10.39 13.31
N PHE A 222 -11.75 11.65 13.66
CA PHE A 222 -11.56 12.07 15.04
C PHE A 222 -12.49 13.26 15.32
N GLY A 223 -13.51 13.04 16.15
CA GLY A 223 -14.58 14.01 16.35
C GLY A 223 -15.30 14.32 15.03
N ARG A 224 -15.26 15.57 14.59
CA ARG A 224 -15.86 16.03 13.32
C ARG A 224 -14.88 15.98 12.14
N GLU A 225 -13.58 15.86 12.41
CA GLU A 225 -12.54 15.84 11.39
C GLU A 225 -12.37 14.46 10.79
N ILE A 226 -12.35 14.37 9.45
CA ILE A 226 -11.98 13.16 8.71
C ILE A 226 -10.57 13.35 8.21
N ARG A 227 -9.64 12.48 8.62
CA ARG A 227 -8.21 12.63 8.37
C ARG A 227 -7.73 11.80 7.20
N THR A 228 -6.59 12.23 6.63
CA THR A 228 -5.82 11.39 5.71
C THR A 228 -4.89 10.45 6.49
N PRO A 229 -4.42 9.33 5.88
CA PRO A 229 -3.41 8.48 6.49
C PRO A 229 -2.15 9.25 6.93
N ALA A 230 -1.68 10.21 6.14
CA ALA A 230 -0.53 11.04 6.47
C ALA A 230 -0.75 11.92 7.72
N MET A 231 -1.97 12.41 7.94
CA MET A 231 -2.31 13.16 9.15
C MET A 231 -2.26 12.26 10.39
N VAL A 232 -2.82 11.05 10.31
CA VAL A 232 -2.81 10.11 11.44
C VAL A 232 -1.41 9.57 11.72
N ALA A 233 -0.60 9.35 10.67
CA ALA A 233 0.81 8.97 10.82
C ALA A 233 1.72 10.11 11.31
N GLY A 234 1.18 11.31 11.60
CA GLY A 234 1.96 12.45 12.07
C GLY A 234 2.84 13.12 11.00
N LEU A 235 2.67 12.75 9.72
CA LEU A 235 3.49 13.25 8.62
C LEU A 235 2.97 14.54 8.00
N SER A 236 1.74 14.94 8.30
CA SER A 236 1.12 16.16 7.82
C SER A 236 0.11 16.70 8.83
N ALA A 237 0.09 18.01 9.04
CA ALA A 237 -0.91 18.65 9.90
C ALA A 237 -2.29 18.81 9.23
N ARG A 238 -2.37 18.65 7.90
CA ARG A 238 -3.60 18.86 7.12
C ARG A 238 -3.65 17.98 5.88
N THR A 239 -4.83 17.87 5.29
CA THR A 239 -4.99 17.31 3.95
C THR A 239 -4.25 18.18 2.93
N LEU A 240 -3.44 17.55 2.07
CA LEU A 240 -2.78 18.25 0.97
C LEU A 240 -3.69 18.35 -0.24
N SER A 241 -3.67 19.50 -0.91
CA SER A 241 -4.35 19.73 -2.18
C SER A 241 -3.46 19.39 -3.38
N PHE A 242 -4.03 19.38 -4.57
CA PHE A 242 -3.25 19.27 -5.82
C PHE A 242 -2.19 20.35 -5.94
N ARG A 243 -2.51 21.59 -5.52
CA ARG A 243 -1.57 22.71 -5.58
C ARG A 243 -0.37 22.49 -4.65
N ASP A 244 -0.59 21.97 -3.45
CA ASP A 244 0.48 21.70 -2.48
C ASP A 244 1.52 20.70 -3.03
N ILE A 245 1.10 19.80 -3.91
CA ILE A 245 1.96 18.70 -4.39
C ILE A 245 2.52 18.98 -5.78
N PHE A 246 1.71 19.55 -6.68
CA PHE A 246 2.02 19.64 -8.11
C PHE A 246 2.27 21.05 -8.64
N ALA A 247 1.97 22.09 -7.86
CA ALA A 247 2.41 23.43 -8.21
C ALA A 247 3.91 23.57 -7.93
N PRO A 248 4.70 24.20 -8.82
CA PRO A 248 6.06 24.58 -8.47
C PRO A 248 6.00 25.50 -7.25
N ALA A 249 6.89 25.26 -6.26
CA ALA A 249 7.10 26.23 -5.21
C ALA A 249 7.40 27.57 -5.91
N THR A 250 6.56 28.57 -5.73
CA THR A 250 6.90 29.93 -6.08
C THR A 250 8.10 30.28 -5.20
N THR A 251 9.28 30.25 -5.78
CA THR A 251 10.47 30.87 -5.20
C THR A 251 10.11 32.33 -5.06
N ASN A 252 9.66 32.75 -3.87
CA ASN A 252 9.70 34.15 -3.49
C ASN A 252 11.19 34.50 -3.42
N SER A 253 11.63 35.19 -4.48
CA SER A 253 12.90 35.95 -4.51
C SER A 253 12.80 37.13 -3.56
#